data_e07b899198dc90ba8247b116bd193f7e
#
_entry.id   e07b899198dc90ba8247b116bd193f7e
#
_cell.length_a   1.000
_cell.length_b   1.000
_cell.length_c   1.000
_cell.angle_alpha   90.00
_cell.angle_beta   90.00
_cell.angle_gamma   90.00
#
_symmetry.space_group_name_H-M   'P 1'
#
loop_
_entity.id
_entity.type
_entity.pdbx_description
1 polymer ?
#
loop_
_entity_poly.entity_id
_entity_poly.type
_entity_poly.pdbx_seq_one_letter_code
_entity_poly.pdbx_strand_id
1 'polypeptide(L)'
;MEKKYFAHSELIINEDGSVFHLHIKPDQLADKVILVGDPGRVNTVASFFDTRECEGNNREFRWVTGTFQDKRITVLSTGIGCDNIDIVMNELDVLANIDFQTRMEKDELRSLDIVRIGTCGGLQPHTPIGTFICSEKSIGFDGLLNFYQGREEVSDLAFEMSFVRHMGWSGNQCQAYPYVINCNAELMDRIAQEDMIRGVTISANGFYGPQGRVLRAPLADPQQNAKIESFRHGKHCITNYEMESSALAGMARILGHKATTVCMVIANRYAKEMNTEYKNSIETLIQKVLERI
;
A
#
# COMPACT_ATOMS: atom_id res chain seq x y z
N MET A 1 -25.96 -19.14 -0.51
CA MET A 1 -25.17 -19.26 0.74
C MET A 1 -25.83 -18.40 1.79
N GLU A 2 -25.83 -18.86 3.05
CA GLU A 2 -26.35 -18.05 4.16
C GLU A 2 -25.40 -16.86 4.38
N LYS A 3 -25.94 -15.63 4.45
CA LYS A 3 -25.11 -14.43 4.64
C LYS A 3 -24.47 -14.44 6.02
N LYS A 4 -23.21 -14.10 6.09
CA LYS A 4 -22.46 -14.02 7.35
C LYS A 4 -22.92 -12.79 8.14
N TYR A 5 -23.33 -13.02 9.38
CA TYR A 5 -23.59 -11.95 10.36
C TYR A 5 -22.30 -11.60 11.10
N PHE A 6 -21.98 -10.30 11.21
CA PHE A 6 -20.82 -9.80 11.93
C PHE A 6 -21.21 -9.33 13.33
N ALA A 7 -20.75 -10.05 14.36
CA ALA A 7 -21.00 -9.70 15.75
C ALA A 7 -20.38 -8.34 16.13
N HIS A 8 -20.86 -7.74 17.22
CA HIS A 8 -20.41 -6.42 17.67
C HIS A 8 -18.91 -6.38 18.05
N SER A 9 -18.34 -7.51 18.46
CA SER A 9 -16.90 -7.65 18.74
C SER A 9 -16.04 -7.71 17.48
N GLU A 10 -16.61 -8.14 16.35
CA GLU A 10 -15.90 -8.26 15.07
C GLU A 10 -16.02 -6.98 14.24
N LEU A 11 -17.22 -6.44 14.13
CA LEU A 11 -17.51 -5.20 13.44
C LEU A 11 -17.91 -4.13 14.45
N ILE A 12 -17.00 -3.24 14.79
CA ILE A 12 -17.24 -2.13 15.71
C ILE A 12 -17.74 -0.93 14.91
N ILE A 13 -18.95 -0.45 15.22
CA ILE A 13 -19.55 0.75 14.65
C ILE A 13 -19.71 1.75 15.79
N ASN A 14 -19.24 2.98 15.59
CA ASN A 14 -19.38 4.07 16.54
C ASN A 14 -20.83 4.53 16.67
N GLU A 15 -21.17 5.23 17.74
CA GLU A 15 -22.52 5.75 17.99
C GLU A 15 -23.03 6.66 16.86
N ASP A 16 -22.14 7.36 16.17
CA ASP A 16 -22.47 8.23 15.04
C ASP A 16 -22.66 7.47 13.72
N GLY A 17 -22.48 6.14 13.69
CA GLY A 17 -22.59 5.28 12.52
C GLY A 17 -21.34 5.17 11.67
N SER A 18 -20.19 5.69 12.14
CA SER A 18 -18.90 5.53 11.47
C SER A 18 -18.18 4.24 11.89
N VAL A 19 -17.21 3.77 11.08
CA VAL A 19 -16.30 2.67 11.46
C VAL A 19 -15.34 3.12 12.56
N PHE A 20 -14.78 2.16 13.30
CA PHE A 20 -14.13 2.41 14.57
C PHE A 20 -12.86 3.26 14.50
N HIS A 21 -11.96 2.96 13.56
CA HIS A 21 -10.68 3.67 13.48
C HIS A 21 -10.72 4.85 12.50
N LEU A 22 -11.28 4.65 11.30
CA LEU A 22 -11.26 5.68 10.27
C LEU A 22 -12.27 6.81 10.53
N HIS A 23 -13.30 6.57 11.34
CA HIS A 23 -14.41 7.52 11.57
C HIS A 23 -15.07 8.00 10.25
N ILE A 24 -15.17 7.09 9.27
CA ILE A 24 -15.86 7.30 7.99
C ILE A 24 -17.22 6.58 8.05
N LYS A 25 -18.25 7.16 7.44
CA LYS A 25 -19.57 6.53 7.24
C LYS A 25 -19.68 5.95 5.81
N PRO A 26 -20.54 4.95 5.57
CA PRO A 26 -20.66 4.32 4.26
C PRO A 26 -20.95 5.27 3.09
N ASP A 27 -21.76 6.32 3.31
CA ASP A 27 -22.11 7.33 2.31
C ASP A 27 -20.96 8.33 2.02
N GLN A 28 -20.00 8.43 2.92
CA GLN A 28 -18.84 9.30 2.80
C GLN A 28 -17.71 8.71 1.95
N LEU A 29 -17.69 7.37 1.77
CA LEU A 29 -16.64 6.68 1.01
C LEU A 29 -16.91 6.71 -0.50
N ALA A 30 -15.93 7.16 -1.28
CA ALA A 30 -15.92 7.04 -2.75
C ALA A 30 -15.39 5.68 -3.20
N ASP A 31 -15.71 5.27 -4.46
CA ASP A 31 -15.15 4.05 -5.06
C ASP A 31 -13.68 4.19 -5.45
N LYS A 32 -13.22 5.43 -5.63
CA LYS A 32 -11.82 5.77 -5.90
C LYS A 32 -11.17 6.27 -4.61
N VAL A 33 -10.12 5.57 -4.18
CA VAL A 33 -9.45 5.86 -2.91
C VAL A 33 -7.97 6.12 -3.13
N ILE A 34 -7.49 7.25 -2.63
CA ILE A 34 -6.07 7.56 -2.57
C ILE A 34 -5.57 7.40 -1.15
N LEU A 35 -4.58 6.53 -0.96
CA LEU A 35 -3.93 6.33 0.33
C LEU A 35 -2.59 7.08 0.37
N VAL A 36 -2.31 7.72 1.49
CA VAL A 36 -1.03 8.38 1.77
C VAL A 36 -0.56 8.00 3.18
N GLY A 37 0.76 7.98 3.42
CA GLY A 37 1.27 7.67 4.77
C GLY A 37 1.10 8.83 5.75
N ASP A 38 1.38 10.04 5.30
CA ASP A 38 1.41 11.25 6.12
C ASP A 38 0.04 11.96 6.14
N PRO A 39 -0.56 12.20 7.31
CA PRO A 39 -1.79 12.99 7.43
C PRO A 39 -1.71 14.38 6.78
N GLY A 40 -0.54 15.01 6.79
CA GLY A 40 -0.32 16.30 6.12
C GLY A 40 -0.49 16.22 4.60
N ARG A 41 -0.14 15.08 3.99
CA ARG A 41 -0.30 14.88 2.55
C ARG A 41 -1.77 14.74 2.11
N VAL A 42 -2.68 14.40 3.00
CA VAL A 42 -4.13 14.42 2.72
C VAL A 42 -4.56 15.82 2.26
N ASN A 43 -4.11 16.86 2.95
CA ASN A 43 -4.40 18.24 2.56
C ASN A 43 -3.80 18.61 1.20
N THR A 44 -2.58 18.14 0.92
CA THR A 44 -1.92 18.36 -0.39
C THR A 44 -2.71 17.71 -1.52
N VAL A 45 -3.18 16.47 -1.36
CA VAL A 45 -4.05 15.82 -2.36
C VAL A 45 -5.39 16.55 -2.48
N ALA A 46 -6.04 16.85 -1.36
CA ALA A 46 -7.33 17.52 -1.34
C ALA A 46 -7.29 18.98 -1.84
N SER A 47 -6.10 19.60 -1.92
CA SER A 47 -5.96 20.94 -2.53
C SER A 47 -6.16 20.94 -4.05
N PHE A 48 -6.08 19.79 -4.70
CA PHE A 48 -6.39 19.61 -6.13
C PHE A 48 -7.89 19.36 -6.39
N PHE A 49 -8.69 19.07 -5.36
CA PHE A 49 -10.12 18.79 -5.55
C PHE A 49 -10.89 20.05 -5.96
N ASP A 50 -11.80 19.88 -6.91
CA ASP A 50 -12.72 20.93 -7.35
C ASP A 50 -13.73 21.27 -6.24
N THR A 51 -14.18 20.25 -5.50
CA THR A 51 -15.05 20.40 -4.32
C THR A 51 -14.58 19.50 -3.19
N ARG A 52 -14.88 19.91 -1.96
CA ARG A 52 -14.74 19.05 -0.77
C ARG A 52 -16.13 18.81 -0.20
N GLU A 53 -16.54 17.54 -0.11
CA GLU A 53 -17.87 17.15 0.39
C GLU A 53 -17.88 16.98 1.90
N CYS A 54 -16.91 16.23 2.41
CA CYS A 54 -16.77 15.93 3.83
C CYS A 54 -15.32 15.56 4.17
N GLU A 55 -14.99 15.72 5.44
CA GLU A 55 -13.66 15.38 5.96
C GLU A 55 -13.75 14.95 7.42
N GLY A 56 -12.72 14.25 7.89
CA GLY A 56 -12.60 13.83 9.27
C GLY A 56 -11.19 13.40 9.61
N ASN A 57 -11.00 13.15 10.90
CA ASN A 57 -9.75 12.61 11.40
C ASN A 57 -9.97 11.86 12.72
N ASN A 58 -9.21 10.80 12.91
CA ASN A 58 -9.05 10.11 14.18
C ASN A 58 -7.65 9.50 14.21
N ARG A 59 -6.88 9.75 15.25
CA ARG A 59 -5.48 9.32 15.35
C ARG A 59 -4.67 9.75 14.13
N GLU A 60 -3.95 8.82 13.48
CA GLU A 60 -3.21 9.02 12.23
C GLU A 60 -4.09 8.99 10.97
N PHE A 61 -5.35 8.60 11.10
CA PHE A 61 -6.30 8.48 9.98
C PHE A 61 -7.02 9.80 9.76
N ARG A 62 -6.53 10.60 8.84
CA ARG A 62 -7.19 11.80 8.31
C ARG A 62 -7.72 11.50 6.92
N TRP A 63 -8.91 11.99 6.60
CA TRP A 63 -9.51 11.78 5.29
C TRP A 63 -10.29 13.01 4.80
N VAL A 64 -10.40 13.11 3.49
CA VAL A 64 -11.22 14.09 2.78
C VAL A 64 -11.87 13.37 1.59
N THR A 65 -13.17 13.52 1.43
CA THR A 65 -13.90 13.10 0.24
C THR A 65 -14.35 14.33 -0.54
N GLY A 66 -14.19 14.29 -1.86
CA GLY A 66 -14.53 15.39 -2.75
C GLY A 66 -14.48 14.98 -4.21
N THR A 67 -14.50 15.94 -5.11
CA THR A 67 -14.46 15.70 -6.57
C THR A 67 -13.21 16.28 -7.21
N PHE A 68 -12.70 15.58 -8.22
CA PHE A 68 -11.65 16.03 -9.11
C PHE A 68 -12.03 15.63 -10.55
N GLN A 69 -12.23 16.60 -11.44
CA GLN A 69 -12.67 16.36 -12.82
C GLN A 69 -13.84 15.37 -12.89
N ASP A 70 -14.93 15.69 -12.19
CA ASP A 70 -16.16 14.90 -12.08
C ASP A 70 -16.01 13.50 -11.43
N LYS A 71 -14.80 13.11 -10.97
CA LYS A 71 -14.57 11.88 -10.24
C LYS A 71 -14.70 12.14 -8.73
N ARG A 72 -15.55 11.37 -8.06
CA ARG A 72 -15.62 11.37 -6.60
C ARG A 72 -14.46 10.54 -6.03
N ILE A 73 -13.65 11.13 -5.16
CA ILE A 73 -12.42 10.53 -4.63
C ILE A 73 -12.38 10.73 -3.10
N THR A 74 -12.01 9.68 -2.39
CA THR A 74 -11.62 9.76 -0.97
C THR A 74 -10.10 9.71 -0.87
N VAL A 75 -9.47 10.70 -0.26
CA VAL A 75 -8.07 10.62 0.16
C VAL A 75 -7.99 10.33 1.66
N LEU A 76 -7.15 9.38 2.06
CA LEU A 76 -7.03 8.90 3.43
C LEU A 76 -5.55 8.69 3.80
N SER A 77 -5.13 9.15 4.98
CA SER A 77 -3.84 8.78 5.55
C SER A 77 -3.92 7.46 6.30
N THR A 78 -2.86 6.67 6.16
CA THR A 78 -2.75 5.35 6.80
C THR A 78 -1.79 5.32 7.98
N GLY A 79 -0.99 6.39 8.18
CA GLY A 79 0.21 6.26 9.00
C GLY A 79 1.26 5.40 8.31
N ILE A 80 2.11 4.73 9.06
CA ILE A 80 3.26 3.94 8.59
C ILE A 80 3.07 2.47 8.97
N GLY A 81 3.29 1.59 7.99
CA GLY A 81 3.42 0.15 8.22
C GLY A 81 2.20 -0.68 7.82
N CYS A 82 2.44 -1.99 7.65
CA CYS A 82 1.46 -2.94 7.16
C CYS A 82 0.35 -3.26 8.18
N ASP A 83 0.60 -3.11 9.46
CA ASP A 83 -0.37 -3.24 10.54
C ASP A 83 -1.49 -2.20 10.42
N ASN A 84 -1.15 -0.96 10.12
CA ASN A 84 -2.15 0.08 9.82
C ASN A 84 -2.92 -0.20 8.51
N ILE A 85 -2.27 -0.79 7.52
CA ILE A 85 -2.94 -1.20 6.27
C ILE A 85 -3.99 -2.28 6.53
N ASP A 86 -3.75 -3.18 7.49
CA ASP A 86 -4.76 -4.16 7.92
C ASP A 86 -6.05 -3.48 8.39
N ILE A 87 -5.93 -2.49 9.27
CA ILE A 87 -7.06 -1.69 9.76
C ILE A 87 -7.77 -0.99 8.60
N VAL A 88 -7.00 -0.26 7.79
CA VAL A 88 -7.55 0.55 6.69
C VAL A 88 -8.29 -0.31 5.68
N MET A 89 -7.73 -1.42 5.24
CA MET A 89 -8.33 -2.26 4.21
C MET A 89 -9.58 -2.98 4.69
N ASN A 90 -9.59 -3.48 5.92
CA ASN A 90 -10.77 -4.10 6.49
C ASN A 90 -11.90 -3.07 6.70
N GLU A 91 -11.60 -1.88 7.22
CA GLU A 91 -12.63 -0.85 7.44
C GLU A 91 -13.14 -0.22 6.12
N LEU A 92 -12.29 -0.08 5.08
CA LEU A 92 -12.75 0.34 3.75
C LEU A 92 -13.68 -0.70 3.11
N ASP A 93 -13.35 -2.00 3.22
CA ASP A 93 -14.21 -3.08 2.74
C ASP A 93 -15.55 -3.11 3.47
N VAL A 94 -15.52 -2.98 4.79
CA VAL A 94 -16.72 -2.90 5.62
C VAL A 94 -17.63 -1.75 5.20
N LEU A 95 -17.09 -0.56 4.98
CA LEU A 95 -17.84 0.60 4.48
C LEU A 95 -18.46 0.36 3.10
N ALA A 96 -17.73 -0.33 2.22
CA ALA A 96 -18.18 -0.64 0.88
C ALA A 96 -19.26 -1.76 0.87
N ASN A 97 -19.05 -2.83 1.65
CA ASN A 97 -19.67 -4.12 1.40
C ASN A 97 -20.57 -4.66 2.53
N ILE A 98 -20.59 -4.01 3.70
CA ILE A 98 -21.45 -4.42 4.80
C ILE A 98 -22.59 -3.43 4.96
N ASP A 99 -23.81 -3.96 5.17
CA ASP A 99 -24.95 -3.19 5.61
C ASP A 99 -24.90 -3.03 7.15
N PHE A 100 -24.78 -1.80 7.63
CA PHE A 100 -24.59 -1.51 9.05
C PHE A 100 -25.85 -1.72 9.90
N GLN A 101 -27.04 -1.73 9.28
CA GLN A 101 -28.30 -1.99 9.98
C GLN A 101 -28.47 -3.48 10.23
N THR A 102 -28.25 -4.30 9.21
CA THR A 102 -28.38 -5.76 9.31
C THR A 102 -27.12 -6.45 9.79
N ARG A 103 -25.97 -5.78 9.70
CA ARG A 103 -24.63 -6.30 9.99
C ARG A 103 -24.28 -7.55 9.14
N MET A 104 -24.71 -7.54 7.90
CA MET A 104 -24.50 -8.62 6.93
C MET A 104 -23.88 -8.08 5.66
N GLU A 105 -23.26 -8.94 4.89
CA GLU A 105 -22.78 -8.59 3.54
C GLU A 105 -23.93 -8.12 2.66
N LYS A 106 -23.68 -7.08 1.85
CA LYS A 106 -24.63 -6.61 0.83
C LYS A 106 -24.79 -7.67 -0.27
N ASP A 107 -25.91 -7.63 -1.01
CA ASP A 107 -26.13 -8.54 -2.14
C ASP A 107 -25.20 -8.23 -3.31
N GLU A 108 -24.92 -6.96 -3.52
CA GLU A 108 -24.00 -6.46 -4.54
C GLU A 108 -22.76 -5.87 -3.87
N LEU A 109 -21.62 -6.50 -4.12
CA LEU A 109 -20.33 -6.04 -3.58
C LEU A 109 -19.71 -4.97 -4.48
N ARG A 110 -19.22 -3.91 -3.86
CA ARG A 110 -18.45 -2.84 -4.51
C ARG A 110 -16.98 -3.20 -4.53
N SER A 111 -16.33 -3.03 -5.67
CA SER A 111 -14.87 -3.10 -5.78
C SER A 111 -14.29 -1.69 -5.81
N LEU A 112 -13.41 -1.39 -4.89
CA LEU A 112 -12.73 -0.10 -4.81
C LEU A 112 -11.49 -0.08 -5.69
N ASP A 113 -11.22 1.06 -6.34
CA ASP A 113 -9.94 1.36 -7.01
C ASP A 113 -9.05 2.13 -6.02
N ILE A 114 -7.98 1.50 -5.52
CA ILE A 114 -7.15 2.04 -4.45
C ILE A 114 -5.74 2.30 -4.96
N VAL A 115 -5.28 3.55 -4.91
CA VAL A 115 -3.91 3.92 -5.27
C VAL A 115 -3.20 4.54 -4.07
N ARG A 116 -2.11 3.92 -3.62
CA ARG A 116 -1.26 4.50 -2.60
C ARG A 116 -0.18 5.36 -3.23
N ILE A 117 -0.05 6.61 -2.75
CA ILE A 117 1.01 7.54 -3.14
C ILE A 117 2.01 7.66 -1.99
N GLY A 118 3.22 7.16 -2.21
CA GLY A 118 4.27 7.11 -1.21
C GLY A 118 5.61 7.68 -1.66
N THR A 119 6.59 7.53 -0.78
CA THR A 119 8.01 7.75 -1.07
C THR A 119 8.77 6.47 -0.83
N CYS A 120 9.91 6.30 -1.49
CA CYS A 120 10.69 5.07 -1.40
C CYS A 120 12.20 5.29 -1.49
N GLY A 121 12.96 4.25 -1.15
CA GLY A 121 14.38 4.16 -1.40
C GLY A 121 14.67 3.32 -2.64
N GLY A 122 15.28 3.91 -3.68
CA GLY A 122 15.73 3.20 -4.87
C GLY A 122 16.90 2.26 -4.57
N LEU A 123 16.94 1.11 -5.26
CA LEU A 123 17.93 0.03 -5.05
C LEU A 123 18.75 -0.28 -6.32
N GLN A 124 18.47 0.38 -7.42
CA GLN A 124 19.14 0.11 -8.69
C GLN A 124 19.70 1.40 -9.30
N PRO A 125 20.73 1.31 -10.17
CA PRO A 125 21.26 2.47 -10.88
C PRO A 125 20.20 3.21 -11.72
N HIS A 126 19.22 2.49 -12.25
CA HIS A 126 18.15 3.04 -13.09
C HIS A 126 16.93 3.56 -12.29
N THR A 127 17.04 3.63 -10.96
CA THR A 127 16.03 4.26 -10.09
C THR A 127 16.61 5.46 -9.33
N PRO A 128 17.10 6.52 -10.04
CA PRO A 128 17.65 7.71 -9.40
C PRO A 128 16.58 8.47 -8.61
N ILE A 129 17.02 9.42 -7.79
CA ILE A 129 16.12 10.34 -7.07
C ILE A 129 15.17 11.05 -8.05
N GLY A 130 13.90 11.17 -7.66
CA GLY A 130 12.84 11.76 -8.50
C GLY A 130 12.13 10.77 -9.41
N THR A 131 12.61 9.53 -9.55
CA THR A 131 11.94 8.49 -10.34
C THR A 131 10.60 8.12 -9.69
N PHE A 132 9.55 7.98 -10.50
CA PHE A 132 8.27 7.40 -10.07
C PHE A 132 8.27 5.90 -10.35
N ILE A 133 8.01 5.10 -9.32
CA ILE A 133 7.95 3.63 -9.41
C ILE A 133 6.54 3.18 -9.05
N CYS A 134 5.86 2.53 -10.00
CA CYS A 134 4.61 1.82 -9.76
C CYS A 134 4.92 0.35 -9.46
N SER A 135 4.43 -0.16 -8.36
CA SER A 135 4.67 -1.54 -7.96
C SER A 135 3.93 -2.51 -8.86
N GLU A 136 4.66 -3.27 -9.69
CA GLU A 136 4.15 -4.43 -10.44
C GLU A 136 3.97 -5.62 -9.50
N LYS A 137 4.97 -5.82 -8.63
CA LYS A 137 4.97 -6.84 -7.57
C LYS A 137 5.41 -6.21 -6.26
N SER A 138 4.85 -6.71 -5.16
CA SER A 138 5.24 -6.31 -3.81
C SER A 138 5.66 -7.52 -2.99
N ILE A 139 6.80 -7.41 -2.32
CA ILE A 139 7.35 -8.43 -1.43
C ILE A 139 7.14 -7.97 0.00
N GLY A 140 6.37 -8.71 0.79
CA GLY A 140 6.10 -8.39 2.19
C GLY A 140 7.09 -9.06 3.13
N PHE A 141 7.75 -8.27 3.96
CA PHE A 141 8.55 -8.75 5.10
C PHE A 141 7.75 -8.74 6.40
N ASP A 142 6.52 -8.23 6.35
CA ASP A 142 5.65 -8.02 7.51
C ASP A 142 4.95 -9.30 8.00
N GLY A 143 4.69 -10.25 7.10
CA GLY A 143 4.01 -11.49 7.42
C GLY A 143 2.49 -11.38 7.59
N LEU A 144 1.86 -10.23 7.34
CA LEU A 144 0.43 -9.99 7.58
C LEU A 144 -0.47 -11.02 6.89
N LEU A 145 -0.23 -11.33 5.63
CA LEU A 145 -1.09 -12.24 4.89
C LEU A 145 -1.07 -13.69 5.39
N ASN A 146 -0.08 -14.06 6.22
CA ASN A 146 -0.06 -15.39 6.83
C ASN A 146 -1.19 -15.61 7.85
N PHE A 147 -1.89 -14.53 8.26
CA PHE A 147 -3.05 -14.58 9.13
C PHE A 147 -4.39 -14.67 8.37
N TYR A 148 -4.36 -14.60 7.03
CA TYR A 148 -5.56 -14.61 6.20
C TYR A 148 -5.66 -15.87 5.35
N GLN A 149 -6.84 -16.46 5.29
CA GLN A 149 -7.16 -17.50 4.32
C GLN A 149 -7.14 -16.89 2.91
N GLY A 150 -6.73 -17.67 1.89
CA GLY A 150 -6.61 -17.17 0.51
C GLY A 150 -5.23 -16.60 0.18
N ARG A 151 -4.28 -16.59 1.12
CA ARG A 151 -2.93 -16.08 0.91
C ARG A 151 -2.24 -16.77 -0.29
N GLU A 152 -2.35 -18.11 -0.40
CA GLU A 152 -1.69 -18.86 -1.45
C GLU A 152 -2.28 -18.57 -2.84
N GLU A 153 -3.59 -18.36 -2.93
CA GLU A 153 -4.30 -18.06 -4.17
C GLU A 153 -3.93 -16.68 -4.75
N VAL A 154 -3.53 -15.74 -3.89
CA VAL A 154 -3.15 -14.38 -4.31
C VAL A 154 -1.65 -14.20 -4.48
N SER A 155 -0.82 -15.13 -3.99
CA SER A 155 0.65 -15.03 -3.97
C SER A 155 1.30 -15.56 -5.24
N ASP A 156 2.46 -14.98 -5.60
CA ASP A 156 3.38 -15.50 -6.60
C ASP A 156 4.40 -16.45 -5.92
N LEU A 157 3.98 -17.68 -5.67
CA LEU A 157 4.77 -18.69 -4.93
C LEU A 157 6.11 -19.01 -5.61
N ALA A 158 6.18 -18.96 -6.94
CA ALA A 158 7.41 -19.21 -7.67
C ALA A 158 8.46 -18.11 -7.43
N PHE A 159 8.00 -16.86 -7.43
CA PHE A 159 8.86 -15.72 -7.11
C PHE A 159 9.31 -15.74 -5.64
N GLU A 160 8.40 -16.05 -4.70
CA GLU A 160 8.72 -16.22 -3.28
C GLU A 160 9.85 -17.23 -3.06
N MET A 161 9.69 -18.44 -3.60
CA MET A 161 10.69 -19.50 -3.46
C MET A 161 12.04 -19.10 -4.06
N SER A 162 12.04 -18.39 -5.19
CA SER A 162 13.26 -17.88 -5.81
C SER A 162 13.93 -16.83 -4.93
N PHE A 163 13.16 -15.91 -4.36
CA PHE A 163 13.66 -14.86 -3.46
C PHE A 163 14.22 -15.44 -2.17
N VAL A 164 13.48 -16.30 -1.48
CA VAL A 164 13.91 -16.96 -0.23
C VAL A 164 15.21 -17.74 -0.43
N ARG A 165 15.31 -18.46 -1.54
CA ARG A 165 16.54 -19.23 -1.89
C ARG A 165 17.72 -18.28 -2.11
N HIS A 166 17.54 -17.21 -2.87
CA HIS A 166 18.59 -16.21 -3.15
C HIS A 166 19.09 -15.53 -1.88
N MET A 167 18.17 -15.18 -0.98
CA MET A 167 18.51 -14.55 0.30
C MET A 167 19.21 -15.52 1.28
N GLY A 168 19.13 -16.81 1.03
CA GLY A 168 19.59 -17.83 1.96
C GLY A 168 18.70 -17.95 3.21
N TRP A 169 17.46 -17.51 3.12
CA TRP A 169 16.48 -17.58 4.20
C TRP A 169 15.83 -18.97 4.20
N SER A 170 16.34 -19.87 5.01
CA SER A 170 15.82 -21.24 5.13
C SER A 170 15.73 -21.64 6.61
N GLY A 171 14.66 -22.36 6.94
CA GLY A 171 14.43 -22.90 8.29
C GLY A 171 14.30 -21.82 9.36
N ASN A 172 14.84 -22.09 10.54
CA ASN A 172 14.73 -21.21 11.72
C ASN A 172 15.52 -19.88 11.63
N GLN A 173 16.24 -19.64 10.53
CA GLN A 173 16.97 -18.39 10.30
C GLN A 173 16.14 -17.41 9.49
N CYS A 174 14.93 -17.79 9.09
CA CYS A 174 14.05 -16.90 8.36
C CYS A 174 13.50 -15.84 9.30
N GLN A 175 13.64 -14.60 8.92
CA GLN A 175 12.78 -13.49 9.30
C GLN A 175 11.31 -13.90 9.04
N ALA A 176 10.31 -13.07 9.29
CA ALA A 176 8.95 -13.42 8.85
C ALA A 176 8.98 -13.92 7.40
N TYR A 177 8.43 -15.13 7.13
CA TYR A 177 8.48 -15.72 5.79
C TYR A 177 7.85 -14.76 4.79
N PRO A 178 8.58 -14.31 3.76
CA PRO A 178 8.08 -13.29 2.85
C PRO A 178 6.95 -13.83 2.00
N TYR A 179 6.07 -12.96 1.57
CA TYR A 179 5.06 -13.24 0.55
C TYR A 179 5.19 -12.27 -0.62
N VAL A 180 4.82 -12.69 -1.82
CA VAL A 180 4.93 -11.87 -3.03
C VAL A 180 3.57 -11.76 -3.71
N ILE A 181 3.11 -10.53 -3.91
CA ILE A 181 1.80 -10.25 -4.51
C ILE A 181 1.98 -9.49 -5.82
N ASN A 182 1.26 -9.93 -6.84
CA ASN A 182 1.08 -9.14 -8.05
C ASN A 182 0.04 -8.04 -7.80
N CYS A 183 0.39 -6.79 -8.03
CA CYS A 183 -0.57 -5.68 -7.99
C CYS A 183 -1.63 -5.82 -9.09
N ASN A 184 -2.75 -5.11 -8.98
CA ASN A 184 -3.81 -5.20 -9.99
C ASN A 184 -3.33 -4.64 -11.33
N ALA A 185 -3.30 -5.50 -12.37
CA ALA A 185 -2.74 -5.15 -13.67
C ALA A 185 -3.53 -4.04 -14.37
N GLU A 186 -4.86 -4.10 -14.35
CA GLU A 186 -5.73 -3.09 -14.98
C GLU A 186 -5.52 -1.70 -14.38
N LEU A 187 -5.51 -1.61 -13.04
CA LEU A 187 -5.27 -0.35 -12.35
C LEU A 187 -3.84 0.15 -12.59
N MET A 188 -2.86 -0.75 -12.53
CA MET A 188 -1.46 -0.42 -12.82
C MET A 188 -1.28 0.10 -14.25
N ASP A 189 -1.90 -0.53 -15.25
CA ASP A 189 -1.81 -0.11 -16.67
C ASP A 189 -2.39 1.29 -16.88
N ARG A 190 -3.44 1.62 -16.14
CA ARG A 190 -4.06 2.94 -16.17
C ARG A 190 -3.17 4.00 -15.50
N ILE A 191 -2.56 3.65 -14.35
CA ILE A 191 -1.74 4.58 -13.56
C ILE A 191 -0.32 4.72 -14.10
N ALA A 192 0.37 3.61 -14.36
CA ALA A 192 1.77 3.58 -14.77
C ALA A 192 1.91 3.65 -16.29
N GLN A 193 1.89 4.86 -16.82
CA GLN A 193 2.20 5.14 -18.22
C GLN A 193 3.74 5.20 -18.44
N GLU A 194 4.19 5.69 -19.59
CA GLU A 194 5.61 5.75 -19.97
C GLU A 194 6.50 6.57 -19.01
N ASP A 195 5.89 7.40 -18.18
CA ASP A 195 6.56 8.28 -17.21
C ASP A 195 6.80 7.63 -15.83
N MET A 196 6.52 6.34 -15.68
CA MET A 196 6.73 5.58 -14.44
C MET A 196 7.42 4.25 -14.73
N ILE A 197 8.32 3.86 -13.86
CA ILE A 197 8.92 2.52 -13.88
C ILE A 197 7.98 1.53 -13.21
N ARG A 198 7.69 0.42 -13.88
CA ARG A 198 7.04 -0.74 -13.25
C ARG A 198 8.10 -1.56 -12.53
N GLY A 199 7.96 -1.74 -11.23
CA GLY A 199 9.01 -2.29 -10.40
C GLY A 199 8.56 -3.35 -9.41
N VAL A 200 9.54 -4.03 -8.83
CA VAL A 200 9.34 -4.94 -7.69
C VAL A 200 9.73 -4.21 -6.42
N THR A 201 8.75 -3.99 -5.56
CA THR A 201 8.86 -3.21 -4.34
C THR A 201 8.94 -4.12 -3.12
N ILE A 202 9.83 -3.86 -2.18
CA ILE A 202 9.83 -4.52 -0.86
C ILE A 202 9.11 -3.62 0.13
N SER A 203 8.09 -4.17 0.79
CA SER A 203 7.48 -3.60 1.99
C SER A 203 8.20 -4.13 3.22
N ALA A 204 9.02 -3.29 3.81
CA ALA A 204 9.78 -3.63 5.01
C ALA A 204 8.98 -3.26 6.26
N ASN A 205 8.97 -4.15 7.24
CA ASN A 205 8.31 -3.93 8.54
C ASN A 205 9.09 -3.03 9.51
N GLY A 206 9.99 -2.20 8.98
CA GLY A 206 10.75 -1.21 9.71
C GLY A 206 11.63 -0.38 8.77
N PHE A 207 11.98 0.82 9.20
CA PHE A 207 12.74 1.78 8.38
C PHE A 207 14.25 1.55 8.45
N TYR A 208 14.78 1.07 9.59
CA TYR A 208 16.21 0.90 9.80
C TYR A 208 16.70 -0.51 9.45
N GLY A 209 16.77 -1.41 10.42
CA GLY A 209 17.29 -2.77 10.23
C GLY A 209 16.62 -3.54 9.10
N PRO A 210 15.27 -3.59 9.01
CA PRO A 210 14.58 -4.31 7.92
C PRO A 210 14.90 -3.78 6.52
N GLN A 211 15.31 -2.52 6.41
CA GLN A 211 15.80 -1.92 5.16
C GLN A 211 17.34 -1.86 5.06
N GLY A 212 18.05 -2.60 5.91
CA GLY A 212 19.51 -2.67 5.87
C GLY A 212 20.24 -1.40 6.29
N ARG A 213 19.60 -0.52 7.08
CA ARG A 213 20.26 0.64 7.70
C ARG A 213 20.89 0.24 9.03
N VAL A 214 22.17 0.56 9.17
CA VAL A 214 22.90 0.34 10.41
C VAL A 214 23.06 1.66 11.14
N LEU A 215 22.55 1.71 12.37
CA LEU A 215 22.88 2.74 13.33
C LEU A 215 23.71 2.08 14.44
N ARG A 216 23.25 2.19 15.70
CA ARG A 216 23.96 1.58 16.84
C ARG A 216 23.74 0.06 16.93
N ALA A 217 22.54 -0.42 16.55
CA ALA A 217 22.26 -1.86 16.51
C ALA A 217 22.81 -2.47 15.20
N PRO A 218 23.62 -3.54 15.27
CA PRO A 218 24.11 -4.22 14.08
C PRO A 218 22.99 -5.01 13.38
N LEU A 219 23.15 -5.25 12.08
CA LEU A 219 22.25 -6.11 11.33
C LEU A 219 22.52 -7.59 11.61
N ALA A 220 21.47 -8.41 11.62
CA ALA A 220 21.61 -9.86 11.66
C ALA A 220 22.27 -10.42 10.38
N ASP A 221 21.97 -9.84 9.23
CA ASP A 221 22.63 -10.10 7.96
C ASP A 221 23.24 -8.81 7.38
N PRO A 222 24.54 -8.57 7.54
CA PRO A 222 25.22 -7.40 6.97
C PRO A 222 25.21 -7.37 5.43
N GLN A 223 24.95 -8.51 4.77
CA GLN A 223 24.89 -8.64 3.31
C GLN A 223 23.48 -8.49 2.74
N GLN A 224 22.46 -8.23 3.58
CA GLN A 224 21.05 -8.18 3.16
C GLN A 224 20.85 -7.30 1.92
N ASN A 225 21.33 -6.06 1.92
CA ASN A 225 21.14 -5.15 0.79
C ASN A 225 21.88 -5.60 -0.47
N ALA A 226 23.11 -6.10 -0.35
CA ALA A 226 23.85 -6.63 -1.49
C ALA A 226 23.13 -7.82 -2.15
N LYS A 227 22.56 -8.72 -1.34
CA LYS A 227 21.74 -9.82 -1.83
C LYS A 227 20.48 -9.31 -2.54
N ILE A 228 19.76 -8.37 -1.95
CA ILE A 228 18.55 -7.79 -2.53
C ILE A 228 18.84 -7.07 -3.85
N GLU A 229 19.87 -6.25 -3.92
CA GLU A 229 20.27 -5.53 -5.12
C GLU A 229 20.68 -6.46 -6.26
N SER A 230 21.30 -7.60 -5.93
CA SER A 230 21.74 -8.62 -6.91
C SER A 230 20.63 -9.60 -7.31
N PHE A 231 19.50 -9.63 -6.62
CA PHE A 231 18.40 -10.56 -6.93
C PHE A 231 17.87 -10.37 -8.35
N ARG A 232 17.68 -11.48 -9.06
CA ARG A 232 17.04 -11.51 -10.38
C ARG A 232 16.12 -12.71 -10.49
N HIS A 233 14.92 -12.48 -11.04
CA HIS A 233 13.96 -13.52 -11.38
C HIS A 233 13.32 -13.20 -12.75
N GLY A 234 13.70 -13.90 -13.79
CA GLY A 234 13.36 -13.52 -15.16
C GLY A 234 13.84 -12.12 -15.50
N LYS A 235 12.94 -11.25 -15.94
CA LYS A 235 13.21 -9.83 -16.21
C LYS A 235 13.26 -8.93 -14.98
N HIS A 236 12.83 -9.43 -13.82
CA HIS A 236 12.62 -8.63 -12.62
C HIS A 236 13.88 -8.53 -11.75
N CYS A 237 14.10 -7.33 -11.22
CA CYS A 237 14.99 -7.04 -10.11
C CYS A 237 14.22 -6.24 -9.04
N ILE A 238 14.74 -6.22 -7.81
CA ILE A 238 14.13 -5.40 -6.77
C ILE A 238 14.48 -3.94 -7.03
N THR A 239 13.46 -3.08 -7.17
CA THR A 239 13.65 -1.69 -7.56
C THR A 239 13.73 -0.74 -6.38
N ASN A 240 12.97 -0.99 -5.32
CA ASN A 240 12.86 -0.06 -4.21
C ASN A 240 12.34 -0.68 -2.92
N TYR A 241 12.56 0.03 -1.82
CA TYR A 241 11.96 -0.19 -0.51
C TYR A 241 10.88 0.83 -0.20
N GLU A 242 9.77 0.38 0.38
CA GLU A 242 8.80 1.17 1.15
C GLU A 242 8.22 0.31 2.30
N MET A 243 7.04 0.57 2.83
CA MET A 243 6.60 -0.08 4.07
C MET A 243 5.15 -0.62 4.06
N GLU A 244 4.39 -0.54 2.95
CA GLU A 244 2.94 -0.84 2.97
C GLU A 244 2.40 -1.59 1.73
N SER A 245 3.09 -1.54 0.58
CA SER A 245 2.55 -2.00 -0.71
C SER A 245 2.15 -3.47 -0.74
N SER A 246 2.83 -4.34 -0.01
CA SER A 246 2.54 -5.77 0.02
C SER A 246 1.22 -6.08 0.71
N ALA A 247 1.01 -5.50 1.90
CA ALA A 247 -0.23 -5.64 2.65
C ALA A 247 -1.40 -5.05 1.87
N LEU A 248 -1.22 -3.86 1.28
CA LEU A 248 -2.24 -3.23 0.45
C LEU A 248 -2.66 -4.11 -0.73
N ALA A 249 -1.68 -4.56 -1.54
CA ALA A 249 -1.96 -5.38 -2.71
C ALA A 249 -2.60 -6.73 -2.33
N GLY A 250 -2.11 -7.36 -1.26
CA GLY A 250 -2.60 -8.64 -0.79
C GLY A 250 -4.01 -8.57 -0.23
N MET A 251 -4.26 -7.66 0.69
CA MET A 251 -5.59 -7.46 1.28
C MET A 251 -6.61 -7.04 0.23
N ALA A 252 -6.26 -6.14 -0.68
CA ALA A 252 -7.15 -5.76 -1.77
C ALA A 252 -7.58 -6.98 -2.62
N ARG A 253 -6.65 -7.88 -2.96
CA ARG A 253 -6.98 -9.09 -3.73
C ARG A 253 -7.87 -10.06 -2.95
N ILE A 254 -7.59 -10.26 -1.66
CA ILE A 254 -8.41 -11.14 -0.79
C ILE A 254 -9.83 -10.59 -0.65
N LEU A 255 -9.99 -9.27 -0.53
CA LEU A 255 -11.27 -8.58 -0.35
C LEU A 255 -11.99 -8.25 -1.67
N GLY A 256 -11.39 -8.52 -2.83
CA GLY A 256 -12.01 -8.26 -4.14
C GLY A 256 -11.90 -6.82 -4.63
N HIS A 257 -10.94 -6.05 -4.10
CA HIS A 257 -10.62 -4.69 -4.53
C HIS A 257 -9.44 -4.66 -5.50
N LYS A 258 -9.26 -3.53 -6.21
CA LYS A 258 -8.10 -3.25 -7.05
C LYS A 258 -7.15 -2.31 -6.31
N ALA A 259 -5.87 -2.67 -6.23
CA ALA A 259 -4.88 -1.79 -5.60
C ALA A 259 -3.54 -1.79 -6.33
N THR A 260 -2.87 -0.64 -6.27
CA THR A 260 -1.46 -0.47 -6.62
C THR A 260 -0.81 0.61 -5.76
N THR A 261 0.51 0.61 -5.72
CA THR A 261 1.30 1.64 -5.02
C THR A 261 2.20 2.34 -6.00
N VAL A 262 2.23 3.66 -5.95
CA VAL A 262 3.18 4.49 -6.68
C VAL A 262 4.02 5.27 -5.68
N CYS A 263 5.34 5.17 -5.81
CA CYS A 263 6.27 5.88 -4.94
C CYS A 263 7.22 6.74 -5.75
N MET A 264 7.56 7.89 -5.18
CA MET A 264 8.69 8.69 -5.65
C MET A 264 9.97 8.29 -4.91
N VAL A 265 11.03 8.07 -5.64
CA VAL A 265 12.36 7.80 -5.08
C VAL A 265 12.90 9.08 -4.44
N ILE A 266 13.07 9.09 -3.13
CA ILE A 266 13.65 10.21 -2.37
C ILE A 266 15.07 9.92 -1.84
N ALA A 267 15.48 8.66 -1.86
CA ALA A 267 16.83 8.23 -1.53
C ALA A 267 17.25 7.10 -2.48
N ASN A 268 18.48 7.10 -2.96
CA ASN A 268 19.02 5.99 -3.74
C ASN A 268 20.16 5.32 -2.95
N ARG A 269 19.97 4.03 -2.62
CA ARG A 269 20.93 3.26 -1.82
C ARG A 269 22.20 2.95 -2.58
N TYR A 270 22.09 2.71 -3.88
CA TYR A 270 23.20 2.43 -4.76
C TYR A 270 24.11 3.67 -4.88
N ALA A 271 23.53 4.85 -5.15
CA ALA A 271 24.27 6.11 -5.27
C ALA A 271 24.62 6.74 -3.91
N LYS A 272 24.04 6.25 -2.80
CA LYS A 272 24.16 6.82 -1.43
C LYS A 272 23.70 8.28 -1.35
N GLU A 273 22.67 8.62 -2.12
CA GLU A 273 22.09 9.95 -2.21
C GLU A 273 20.75 10.03 -1.51
N MET A 274 20.38 11.22 -1.02
CA MET A 274 19.08 11.52 -0.41
C MET A 274 18.65 12.93 -0.77
N ASN A 275 17.36 13.10 -1.08
CA ASN A 275 16.72 14.40 -1.27
C ASN A 275 15.69 14.63 -0.15
N THR A 276 15.89 15.68 0.64
CA THR A 276 14.94 16.09 1.70
C THR A 276 13.91 17.11 1.21
N GLU A 277 14.15 17.74 0.05
CA GLU A 277 13.28 18.76 -0.54
C GLU A 277 12.38 18.22 -1.67
N TYR A 278 11.75 17.08 -1.43
CA TYR A 278 10.94 16.36 -2.43
C TYR A 278 9.47 16.84 -2.53
N LYS A 279 9.04 17.82 -1.74
CA LYS A 279 7.63 18.22 -1.65
C LYS A 279 7.02 18.65 -2.99
N ASN A 280 7.69 19.49 -3.75
CA ASN A 280 7.20 19.94 -5.07
C ASN A 280 7.10 18.79 -6.09
N SER A 281 8.03 17.84 -6.03
CA SER A 281 8.04 16.69 -6.95
C SER A 281 6.92 15.68 -6.64
N ILE A 282 6.51 15.54 -5.36
CA ILE A 282 5.40 14.68 -4.99
C ILE A 282 4.06 15.22 -5.48
N GLU A 283 3.88 16.54 -5.60
CA GLU A 283 2.68 17.16 -6.16
C GLU A 283 2.47 16.77 -7.61
N THR A 284 3.55 16.69 -8.40
CA THR A 284 3.49 16.17 -9.78
C THR A 284 2.98 14.72 -9.82
N LEU A 285 3.44 13.87 -8.91
CA LEU A 285 2.96 12.49 -8.82
C LEU A 285 1.48 12.45 -8.40
N ILE A 286 1.08 13.26 -7.43
CA ILE A 286 -0.31 13.37 -6.98
C ILE A 286 -1.23 13.73 -8.15
N GLN A 287 -0.88 14.77 -8.91
CA GLN A 287 -1.67 15.22 -10.05
C GLN A 287 -1.83 14.09 -11.10
N LYS A 288 -0.74 13.41 -11.46
CA LYS A 288 -0.77 12.27 -12.40
C LYS A 288 -1.69 11.15 -11.91
N VAL A 289 -1.67 10.82 -10.62
CA VAL A 289 -2.54 9.79 -10.07
C VAL A 289 -4.00 10.24 -10.07
N LEU A 290 -4.30 11.49 -9.70
CA LEU A 290 -5.67 12.04 -9.74
C LEU A 290 -6.27 12.05 -11.15
N GLU A 291 -5.47 12.35 -12.16
CA GLU A 291 -5.90 12.32 -13.56
C GLU A 291 -6.21 10.90 -14.05
N ARG A 292 -5.54 9.88 -13.51
CA ARG A 292 -5.52 8.51 -14.04
C ARG A 292 -6.32 7.48 -13.22
N ILE A 293 -6.68 7.81 -11.99
CA ILE A 293 -7.46 6.91 -11.13
C ILE A 293 -8.92 6.75 -11.56
#